data_4ee795de21dfb26408f2360664c9752f
#
_entry.id   4ee795de21dfb26408f2360664c9752f
#
_cell.length_a   1.000
_cell.length_b   1.000
_cell.length_c   1.000
_cell.angle_alpha   90.00
_cell.angle_beta   90.00
_cell.angle_gamma   90.00
#
_symmetry.space_group_name_H-M   'P 1'
#
loop_
_entity.id
_entity.type
_entity.pdbx_description
1 polymer ?
#
loop_
_entity_poly.entity_id
_entity_poly.type
_entity_poly.pdbx_seq_one_letter_code
_entity_poly.pdbx_strand_id
1 'polypeptide(L)'
;MGQKRTPGLIKREGTWHIDKQVRGRRIRESCGTGDLREAETYLAHKLEEIRQAEIYGVRPTRTFSEAAIKYVEEHEHKRSLRSDIGNLRNLLPWIGDVEISKVNMGTLQPWLNHRKSQTLAAATINHGLKMVRRILNLASSEWMDEYGLTWIAAAPKIPMLPDHNKRQPYPLTWDEQDRFLKELPSHLAEMALFKVNTGCRDKEVCNLRWDWECRVPELDTSVFIIPAELVKNNQDRLIVMNRIAKSVVDAQRGKHRTFVFSYQGKQMDRMGNSAWQRARKRAELPMVRVHDLKHTFGRRLRAAGVSFEDRQDLLGHKSSRMTTHYSAPELGRLIEAANKVCERGGERPDLVVLRKFAPKKLPQNPRKGKFDISEFTAKSLKDMAPPAGLEPATR
;
A
#
# COMPACT_ATOMS: atom_id res chain seq x y z
N MET A 1 63.59 -20.21 16.88
CA MET A 1 63.06 -20.14 15.51
C MET A 1 61.85 -19.26 15.51
N GLY A 2 61.94 -18.07 14.91
CA GLY A 2 60.79 -17.13 14.85
C GLY A 2 59.66 -17.74 14.03
N GLN A 3 58.46 -17.75 14.57
CA GLN A 3 57.25 -18.16 13.85
C GLN A 3 57.14 -17.33 12.57
N LYS A 4 57.14 -17.99 11.39
CA LYS A 4 56.89 -17.33 10.11
C LYS A 4 55.54 -16.66 10.18
N ARG A 5 55.52 -15.32 10.16
CA ARG A 5 54.29 -14.55 10.13
C ARG A 5 53.58 -14.81 8.80
N THR A 6 52.36 -15.30 8.84
CA THR A 6 51.53 -15.44 7.63
C THR A 6 51.16 -14.06 7.11
N PRO A 7 51.54 -13.70 5.85
CA PRO A 7 51.25 -12.37 5.33
C PRO A 7 49.78 -12.06 5.29
N GLY A 8 49.37 -10.98 5.97
CA GLY A 8 47.99 -10.52 6.01
C GLY A 8 47.23 -10.91 7.28
N LEU A 9 47.88 -11.58 8.26
CA LEU A 9 47.33 -11.81 9.59
C LEU A 9 48.11 -11.00 10.64
N ILE A 10 47.37 -10.32 11.51
CA ILE A 10 47.89 -9.50 12.62
C ILE A 10 47.20 -9.92 13.90
N LYS A 11 47.97 -10.19 14.96
CA LYS A 11 47.40 -10.50 16.29
C LYS A 11 47.17 -9.22 17.09
N ARG A 12 45.91 -9.01 17.58
CA ARG A 12 45.55 -7.88 18.43
C ARG A 12 44.76 -8.43 19.63
N GLU A 13 45.12 -8.03 20.82
CA GLU A 13 44.41 -8.40 22.06
C GLU A 13 44.08 -9.90 22.16
N GLY A 14 45.03 -10.79 21.76
CA GLY A 14 44.86 -12.23 21.79
C GLY A 14 44.13 -12.83 20.56
N THR A 15 43.48 -12.07 19.75
CA THR A 15 42.71 -12.52 18.59
C THR A 15 43.43 -12.17 17.27
N TRP A 16 43.36 -13.07 16.29
CA TRP A 16 43.91 -12.85 14.96
C TRP A 16 42.93 -12.02 14.11
N HIS A 17 43.47 -11.11 13.33
CA HIS A 17 42.76 -10.25 12.38
C HIS A 17 43.38 -10.34 11.00
N ILE A 18 42.57 -10.31 9.97
CA ILE A 18 43.03 -10.09 8.59
C ILE A 18 43.30 -8.58 8.42
N ASP A 19 44.48 -8.24 7.88
CA ASP A 19 44.80 -6.92 7.32
C ASP A 19 45.59 -7.15 6.04
N LYS A 20 44.91 -7.30 4.92
CA LYS A 20 45.50 -7.66 3.65
C LYS A 20 44.85 -6.86 2.51
N GLN A 21 45.70 -6.43 1.57
CA GLN A 21 45.22 -5.86 0.32
C GLN A 21 45.15 -6.96 -0.75
N VAL A 22 43.96 -7.11 -1.35
CA VAL A 22 43.69 -8.10 -2.39
C VAL A 22 43.07 -7.36 -3.56
N ARG A 23 43.74 -7.37 -4.73
CA ARG A 23 43.21 -6.75 -5.96
C ARG A 23 42.70 -5.31 -5.80
N GLY A 24 43.42 -4.48 -5.05
CA GLY A 24 43.07 -3.08 -4.82
C GLY A 24 42.15 -2.84 -3.61
N ARG A 25 41.53 -3.89 -3.07
CA ARG A 25 40.65 -3.82 -1.90
C ARG A 25 41.41 -4.22 -0.63
N ARG A 26 41.30 -3.44 0.43
CA ARG A 26 41.85 -3.77 1.76
C ARG A 26 40.80 -4.46 2.63
N ILE A 27 41.14 -5.68 3.07
CA ILE A 27 40.32 -6.49 3.97
C ILE A 27 40.81 -6.26 5.39
N ARG A 28 39.93 -5.85 6.29
CA ARG A 28 40.19 -5.70 7.73
C ARG A 28 39.04 -6.29 8.51
N GLU A 29 39.20 -7.52 9.01
CA GLU A 29 38.19 -8.19 9.81
C GLU A 29 38.85 -9.10 10.86
N SER A 30 38.10 -9.40 11.93
CA SER A 30 38.52 -10.34 12.96
C SER A 30 38.35 -11.78 12.46
N CYS A 31 39.33 -12.65 12.71
CA CYS A 31 39.17 -14.11 12.48
C CYS A 31 38.35 -14.79 13.60
N GLY A 32 38.02 -14.09 14.69
CA GLY A 32 37.26 -14.64 15.82
C GLY A 32 38.01 -15.69 16.67
N THR A 33 39.29 -15.90 16.40
CA THR A 33 40.09 -16.94 17.06
C THR A 33 41.47 -16.44 17.49
N GLY A 34 42.00 -17.02 18.56
CA GLY A 34 43.40 -16.83 19.01
C GLY A 34 44.39 -17.86 18.46
N ASP A 35 43.89 -18.90 17.78
CA ASP A 35 44.69 -19.93 17.14
C ASP A 35 45.15 -19.51 15.74
N LEU A 36 46.45 -19.69 15.43
CA LEU A 36 47.00 -19.27 14.14
C LEU A 36 46.52 -20.17 13.01
N ARG A 37 46.37 -21.45 13.19
CA ARG A 37 45.95 -22.38 12.13
C ARG A 37 44.51 -22.15 11.71
N GLU A 38 43.64 -21.87 12.66
CA GLU A 38 42.26 -21.51 12.40
C GLU A 38 42.20 -20.17 11.64
N ALA A 39 42.98 -19.18 12.05
CA ALA A 39 43.09 -17.89 11.37
C ALA A 39 43.64 -18.00 9.92
N GLU A 40 44.61 -18.87 9.69
CA GLU A 40 45.13 -19.19 8.37
C GLU A 40 44.05 -19.84 7.48
N THR A 41 43.33 -20.80 8.05
CA THR A 41 42.20 -21.44 7.35
C THR A 41 41.09 -20.41 7.00
N TYR A 42 40.76 -19.54 7.93
CA TYR A 42 39.78 -18.46 7.72
C TYR A 42 40.26 -17.49 6.61
N LEU A 43 41.54 -17.07 6.64
CA LEU A 43 42.12 -16.22 5.59
C LEU A 43 42.09 -16.90 4.21
N ALA A 44 42.46 -18.19 4.14
CA ALA A 44 42.42 -18.95 2.88
C ALA A 44 41.00 -19.04 2.32
N HIS A 45 40.00 -19.32 3.16
CA HIS A 45 38.58 -19.35 2.80
C HIS A 45 38.13 -17.98 2.26
N LYS A 46 38.46 -16.91 2.98
CA LYS A 46 38.10 -15.53 2.57
C LYS A 46 38.71 -15.12 1.24
N LEU A 47 39.96 -15.50 0.98
CA LEU A 47 40.61 -15.24 -0.29
C LEU A 47 39.97 -16.00 -1.45
N GLU A 48 39.53 -17.24 -1.20
CA GLU A 48 38.81 -18.03 -2.20
C GLU A 48 37.43 -17.47 -2.46
N GLU A 49 36.67 -17.03 -1.44
CA GLU A 49 35.41 -16.33 -1.62
C GLU A 49 35.53 -15.12 -2.53
N ILE A 50 36.56 -14.27 -2.28
CA ILE A 50 36.82 -13.09 -3.11
C ILE A 50 37.15 -13.51 -4.55
N ARG A 51 37.95 -14.54 -4.72
CA ARG A 51 38.31 -15.07 -6.03
C ARG A 51 37.07 -15.58 -6.78
N GLN A 52 36.22 -16.34 -6.09
CA GLN A 52 34.97 -16.87 -6.65
C GLN A 52 34.04 -15.76 -7.06
N ALA A 53 33.88 -14.72 -6.22
CA ALA A 53 33.04 -13.58 -6.52
C ALA A 53 33.58 -12.77 -7.72
N GLU A 54 34.87 -12.37 -7.69
CA GLU A 54 35.41 -11.48 -8.69
C GLU A 54 35.72 -12.13 -10.05
N ILE A 55 36.18 -13.40 -10.06
CA ILE A 55 36.54 -14.09 -11.31
C ILE A 55 35.33 -14.84 -11.89
N TYR A 56 34.61 -15.54 -11.03
CA TYR A 56 33.53 -16.43 -11.48
C TYR A 56 32.14 -15.87 -11.26
N GLY A 57 32.00 -14.70 -10.61
CA GLY A 57 30.72 -14.07 -10.35
C GLY A 57 29.83 -14.88 -9.38
N VAL A 58 30.46 -15.74 -8.55
CA VAL A 58 29.75 -16.55 -7.55
C VAL A 58 29.23 -15.64 -6.44
N ARG A 59 27.94 -15.66 -6.21
CA ARG A 59 27.25 -14.84 -5.21
C ARG A 59 27.10 -15.59 -3.91
N PRO A 60 27.22 -14.91 -2.75
CA PRO A 60 26.90 -15.52 -1.46
C PRO A 60 25.45 -16.02 -1.43
N THR A 61 25.26 -17.22 -0.88
CA THR A 61 23.93 -17.78 -0.70
C THR A 61 23.18 -16.98 0.35
N ARG A 62 21.97 -16.50 0.01
CA ARG A 62 21.07 -15.77 0.90
C ARG A 62 19.67 -16.34 0.83
N THR A 63 18.97 -16.34 1.95
CA THR A 63 17.59 -16.80 2.04
C THR A 63 16.59 -15.71 1.69
N PHE A 64 15.35 -16.09 1.39
CA PHE A 64 14.28 -15.14 1.21
C PHE A 64 13.94 -14.37 2.50
N SER A 65 14.15 -14.98 3.68
CA SER A 65 14.01 -14.33 4.99
C SER A 65 14.98 -13.17 5.15
N GLU A 66 16.26 -13.35 4.81
CA GLU A 66 17.25 -12.27 4.85
C GLU A 66 16.87 -11.11 3.91
N ALA A 67 16.41 -11.45 2.72
CA ALA A 67 15.93 -10.45 1.75
C ALA A 67 14.67 -9.71 2.25
N ALA A 68 13.77 -10.40 2.95
CA ALA A 68 12.58 -9.80 3.53
C ALA A 68 12.93 -8.84 4.69
N ILE A 69 13.93 -9.20 5.51
CA ILE A 69 14.42 -8.34 6.60
C ILE A 69 15.03 -7.07 6.00
N LYS A 70 15.96 -7.21 5.05
CA LYS A 70 16.58 -6.07 4.36
C LYS A 70 15.53 -5.16 3.72
N TYR A 71 14.51 -5.75 3.07
CA TYR A 71 13.41 -4.97 2.50
C TYR A 71 12.69 -4.13 3.55
N VAL A 72 12.39 -4.68 4.72
CA VAL A 72 11.67 -3.98 5.80
C VAL A 72 12.52 -2.85 6.36
N GLU A 73 13.81 -3.09 6.61
CA GLU A 73 14.75 -2.10 7.12
C GLU A 73 14.91 -0.89 6.18
N GLU A 74 15.07 -1.14 4.88
CA GLU A 74 15.21 -0.06 3.89
C GLU A 74 13.91 0.74 3.63
N HIS A 75 12.76 0.17 3.98
CA HIS A 75 11.46 0.76 3.68
C HIS A 75 10.67 1.20 4.92
N GLU A 76 11.31 1.44 6.07
CA GLU A 76 10.66 1.87 7.32
C GLU A 76 9.78 3.11 7.15
N HIS A 77 10.20 4.03 6.30
CA HIS A 77 9.47 5.27 5.98
C HIS A 77 8.19 5.04 5.16
N LYS A 78 7.95 3.81 4.66
CA LYS A 78 6.85 3.52 3.74
C LYS A 78 5.51 3.43 4.45
N ARG A 79 4.54 4.28 4.09
CA ARG A 79 3.18 4.29 4.68
C ARG A 79 2.45 2.95 4.58
N SER A 80 2.75 2.14 3.57
CA SER A 80 2.14 0.81 3.37
C SER A 80 2.94 -0.33 3.98
N LEU A 81 4.03 -0.06 4.71
CA LEU A 81 4.94 -1.09 5.25
C LEU A 81 4.18 -2.13 6.08
N ARG A 82 3.22 -1.71 6.91
CA ARG A 82 2.37 -2.62 7.67
C ARG A 82 1.66 -3.67 6.79
N SER A 83 1.20 -3.26 5.60
CA SER A 83 0.57 -4.19 4.66
C SER A 83 1.59 -5.13 4.03
N ASP A 84 2.79 -4.64 3.75
CA ASP A 84 3.88 -5.42 3.19
C ASP A 84 4.36 -6.48 4.20
N ILE A 85 4.55 -6.09 5.47
CA ILE A 85 4.84 -7.01 6.58
C ILE A 85 3.76 -8.10 6.70
N GLY A 86 2.48 -7.72 6.60
CA GLY A 86 1.39 -8.69 6.60
C GLY A 86 1.45 -9.70 5.44
N ASN A 87 1.92 -9.28 4.27
CA ASN A 87 2.15 -10.16 3.13
C ASN A 87 3.38 -11.06 3.36
N LEU A 88 4.47 -10.51 3.89
CA LEU A 88 5.69 -11.27 4.21
C LEU A 88 5.42 -12.36 5.25
N ARG A 89 4.69 -12.05 6.33
CA ARG A 89 4.27 -13.05 7.33
C ARG A 89 3.53 -14.25 6.72
N ASN A 90 2.72 -14.02 5.69
CA ASN A 90 2.02 -15.10 5.01
C ASN A 90 2.91 -15.91 4.06
N LEU A 91 4.07 -15.38 3.65
CA LEU A 91 5.00 -15.99 2.71
C LEU A 91 6.13 -16.73 3.41
N LEU A 92 6.69 -16.13 4.47
CA LEU A 92 7.89 -16.65 5.15
C LEU A 92 7.79 -18.11 5.63
N PRO A 93 6.66 -18.61 6.17
CA PRO A 93 6.53 -20.02 6.53
C PRO A 93 6.69 -21.01 5.37
N TRP A 94 6.62 -20.53 4.12
CA TRP A 94 6.63 -21.35 2.91
C TRP A 94 7.92 -21.23 2.10
N ILE A 95 8.51 -20.04 2.10
CA ILE A 95 9.68 -19.75 1.27
C ILE A 95 10.79 -19.01 2.04
N GLY A 96 10.65 -18.82 3.35
CA GLY A 96 11.61 -18.08 4.16
C GLY A 96 13.03 -18.63 4.05
N ASP A 97 13.17 -19.94 4.18
CA ASP A 97 14.46 -20.64 4.17
C ASP A 97 14.94 -21.00 2.75
N VAL A 98 14.11 -20.73 1.74
CA VAL A 98 14.50 -20.96 0.34
C VAL A 98 15.55 -19.93 -0.05
N GLU A 99 16.63 -20.41 -0.66
CA GLU A 99 17.64 -19.54 -1.28
C GLU A 99 16.98 -18.59 -2.29
N ILE A 100 17.24 -17.29 -2.19
CA ILE A 100 16.55 -16.26 -2.97
C ILE A 100 16.71 -16.48 -4.49
N SER A 101 17.84 -17.02 -4.92
CA SER A 101 18.10 -17.36 -6.32
C SER A 101 17.21 -18.49 -6.86
N LYS A 102 16.67 -19.33 -5.96
CA LYS A 102 15.81 -20.48 -6.26
C LYS A 102 14.31 -20.15 -6.12
N VAL A 103 13.95 -18.96 -5.65
CA VAL A 103 12.56 -18.55 -5.51
C VAL A 103 11.93 -18.34 -6.87
N ASN A 104 10.95 -19.15 -7.22
CA ASN A 104 10.23 -19.11 -8.49
C ASN A 104 8.77 -19.56 -8.30
N MET A 105 7.98 -19.64 -9.36
CA MET A 105 6.57 -20.06 -9.27
C MET A 105 6.39 -21.49 -8.75
N GLY A 106 7.36 -22.38 -8.98
CA GLY A 106 7.33 -23.76 -8.45
C GLY A 106 7.47 -23.77 -6.92
N THR A 107 8.44 -23.03 -6.37
CA THR A 107 8.65 -22.93 -4.92
C THR A 107 7.50 -22.20 -4.22
N LEU A 108 6.77 -21.33 -4.94
CA LEU A 108 5.58 -20.65 -4.44
C LEU A 108 4.30 -21.48 -4.50
N GLN A 109 4.30 -22.63 -5.19
CA GLN A 109 3.10 -23.41 -5.43
C GLN A 109 2.40 -23.91 -4.14
N PRO A 110 3.12 -24.41 -3.11
CA PRO A 110 2.48 -24.80 -1.84
C PRO A 110 1.74 -23.63 -1.18
N TRP A 111 2.38 -22.45 -1.12
CA TRP A 111 1.74 -21.24 -0.61
C TRP A 111 0.51 -20.84 -1.45
N LEU A 112 0.61 -20.89 -2.77
CA LEU A 112 -0.52 -20.57 -3.67
C LEU A 112 -1.71 -21.51 -3.44
N ASN A 113 -1.45 -22.81 -3.31
CA ASN A 113 -2.48 -23.81 -3.05
C ASN A 113 -3.17 -23.54 -1.71
N HIS A 114 -2.39 -23.27 -0.65
CA HIS A 114 -2.93 -22.90 0.65
C HIS A 114 -3.78 -21.61 0.58
N ARG A 115 -3.32 -20.57 -0.12
CA ARG A 115 -4.10 -19.32 -0.26
C ARG A 115 -5.37 -19.50 -1.08
N LYS A 116 -5.36 -20.38 -2.07
CA LYS A 116 -6.55 -20.75 -2.86
C LYS A 116 -7.54 -21.57 -2.03
N SER A 117 -7.09 -22.50 -1.18
CA SER A 117 -7.97 -23.28 -0.29
C SER A 117 -8.71 -22.39 0.71
N GLN A 118 -8.13 -21.24 1.09
CA GLN A 118 -8.78 -20.21 1.90
C GLN A 118 -9.84 -19.40 1.13
N THR A 119 -10.17 -19.76 -0.10
CA THR A 119 -11.15 -19.07 -0.98
C THR A 119 -10.89 -17.57 -1.16
N LEU A 120 -9.62 -17.16 -1.09
CA LEU A 120 -9.24 -15.77 -1.25
C LEU A 120 -9.32 -15.32 -2.71
N ALA A 121 -9.72 -14.06 -2.91
CA ALA A 121 -9.74 -13.47 -4.25
C ALA A 121 -8.32 -13.39 -4.84
N ALA A 122 -8.20 -13.60 -6.17
CA ALA A 122 -6.93 -13.51 -6.89
C ALA A 122 -6.18 -12.18 -6.61
N ALA A 123 -6.90 -11.07 -6.50
CA ALA A 123 -6.33 -9.78 -6.14
C ALA A 123 -5.62 -9.81 -4.77
N THR A 124 -6.15 -10.53 -3.79
CA THR A 124 -5.55 -10.68 -2.44
C THR A 124 -4.28 -11.53 -2.51
N ILE A 125 -4.31 -12.64 -3.23
CA ILE A 125 -3.13 -13.50 -3.44
C ILE A 125 -2.05 -12.74 -4.20
N ASN A 126 -2.43 -11.98 -5.21
CA ASN A 126 -1.52 -11.15 -5.99
C ASN A 126 -0.76 -10.09 -5.16
N HIS A 127 -1.25 -9.67 -4.00
CA HIS A 127 -0.46 -8.81 -3.11
C HIS A 127 0.80 -9.50 -2.60
N GLY A 128 0.71 -10.78 -2.23
CA GLY A 128 1.89 -11.58 -1.87
C GLY A 128 2.84 -11.78 -3.06
N LEU A 129 2.31 -12.17 -4.24
CA LEU A 129 3.14 -12.32 -5.44
C LEU A 129 3.86 -11.03 -5.84
N LYS A 130 3.20 -9.87 -5.70
CA LYS A 130 3.83 -8.55 -5.93
C LYS A 130 4.96 -8.30 -4.95
N MET A 131 4.82 -8.76 -3.70
CA MET A 131 5.85 -8.62 -2.68
C MET A 131 7.09 -9.43 -3.04
N VAL A 132 6.92 -10.71 -3.40
CA VAL A 132 8.01 -11.56 -3.89
C VAL A 132 8.69 -10.94 -5.11
N ARG A 133 7.92 -10.55 -6.12
CA ARG A 133 8.47 -9.89 -7.32
C ARG A 133 9.25 -8.61 -7.00
N ARG A 134 8.78 -7.79 -6.05
CA ARG A 134 9.49 -6.56 -5.66
C ARG A 134 10.84 -6.89 -5.02
N ILE A 135 10.88 -7.85 -4.09
CA ILE A 135 12.11 -8.27 -3.41
C ILE A 135 13.10 -8.87 -4.40
N LEU A 136 12.66 -9.76 -5.29
CA LEU A 136 13.52 -10.35 -6.31
C LEU A 136 14.09 -9.30 -7.28
N ASN A 137 13.29 -8.31 -7.66
CA ASN A 137 13.78 -7.21 -8.50
C ASN A 137 14.83 -6.38 -7.77
N LEU A 138 14.61 -6.03 -6.49
CA LEU A 138 15.62 -5.33 -5.70
C LEU A 138 16.93 -6.13 -5.58
N ALA A 139 16.80 -7.42 -5.32
CA ALA A 139 17.93 -8.33 -5.20
C ALA A 139 18.73 -8.48 -6.52
N SER A 140 18.06 -8.30 -7.67
CA SER A 140 18.75 -8.41 -8.98
C SER A 140 19.28 -7.10 -9.55
N SER A 141 18.88 -5.93 -8.99
CA SER A 141 19.19 -4.65 -9.59
C SER A 141 19.76 -3.60 -8.63
N GLU A 142 19.36 -3.64 -7.35
CA GLU A 142 19.67 -2.58 -6.40
C GLU A 142 20.57 -3.06 -5.24
N TRP A 143 20.39 -4.29 -4.77
CA TRP A 143 21.14 -4.81 -3.64
C TRP A 143 22.47 -5.42 -4.10
N MET A 144 23.54 -4.75 -3.73
CA MET A 144 24.90 -5.22 -3.99
C MET A 144 25.46 -5.91 -2.76
N ASP A 145 26.33 -6.90 -2.99
CA ASP A 145 27.16 -7.48 -1.96
C ASP A 145 28.47 -6.70 -1.79
N GLU A 146 29.32 -7.17 -0.91
CA GLU A 146 30.62 -6.56 -0.65
C GLU A 146 31.59 -6.64 -1.85
N TYR A 147 31.30 -7.48 -2.83
CA TYR A 147 32.11 -7.64 -4.05
C TYR A 147 31.57 -6.84 -5.24
N GLY A 148 30.49 -6.08 -5.04
CA GLY A 148 29.84 -5.30 -6.10
C GLY A 148 28.96 -6.13 -7.03
N LEU A 149 28.62 -7.37 -6.63
CA LEU A 149 27.66 -8.20 -7.35
C LEU A 149 26.26 -8.01 -6.78
N THR A 150 25.25 -8.04 -7.65
CA THR A 150 23.85 -8.08 -7.20
C THR A 150 23.57 -9.40 -6.44
N TRP A 151 22.63 -9.38 -5.50
CA TRP A 151 22.30 -10.55 -4.68
C TRP A 151 21.89 -11.77 -5.49
N ILE A 152 21.22 -11.55 -6.63
CA ILE A 152 20.92 -12.58 -7.63
C ILE A 152 21.25 -12.07 -9.04
N ALA A 153 21.58 -12.97 -9.95
CA ALA A 153 21.98 -12.59 -11.32
C ALA A 153 20.80 -11.99 -12.11
N ALA A 154 19.62 -12.54 -11.97
CA ALA A 154 18.41 -12.09 -12.64
C ALA A 154 17.17 -12.44 -11.80
N ALA A 155 16.18 -11.56 -11.81
CA ALA A 155 14.90 -11.84 -11.14
C ALA A 155 14.05 -12.81 -11.98
N PRO A 156 13.61 -13.95 -11.42
CA PRO A 156 12.70 -14.84 -12.12
C PRO A 156 11.34 -14.17 -12.32
N LYS A 157 10.67 -14.50 -13.43
CA LYS A 157 9.35 -13.98 -13.76
C LYS A 157 8.30 -14.53 -12.79
N ILE A 158 7.67 -13.66 -12.00
CA ILE A 158 6.55 -13.98 -11.13
C ILE A 158 5.26 -13.43 -11.75
N PRO A 159 4.47 -14.25 -12.48
CA PRO A 159 3.22 -13.85 -13.07
C PRO A 159 2.14 -13.65 -12.01
N MET A 160 1.24 -12.70 -12.25
CA MET A 160 0.07 -12.48 -11.41
C MET A 160 -1.05 -13.44 -11.80
N LEU A 161 -1.84 -13.88 -10.81
CA LEU A 161 -3.06 -14.64 -11.07
C LEU A 161 -4.06 -13.76 -11.81
N PRO A 162 -4.75 -14.31 -12.84
CA PRO A 162 -5.79 -13.57 -13.53
C PRO A 162 -6.95 -13.24 -12.57
N ASP A 163 -7.41 -11.99 -12.58
CA ASP A 163 -8.53 -11.53 -11.74
C ASP A 163 -9.80 -11.35 -12.56
N HIS A 164 -10.43 -12.47 -12.91
CA HIS A 164 -11.66 -12.51 -13.69
C HIS A 164 -12.89 -11.98 -12.91
N ASN A 165 -12.79 -11.93 -11.58
CA ASN A 165 -13.89 -11.54 -10.68
C ASN A 165 -13.76 -10.11 -10.17
N LYS A 166 -13.01 -9.25 -10.85
CA LYS A 166 -12.87 -7.85 -10.45
C LYS A 166 -14.24 -7.19 -10.47
N ARG A 167 -14.71 -6.82 -9.25
CA ARG A 167 -15.99 -6.14 -9.10
C ARG A 167 -15.96 -4.80 -9.83
N GLN A 168 -16.95 -4.59 -10.69
CA GLN A 168 -17.17 -3.30 -11.34
C GLN A 168 -17.68 -2.27 -10.33
N PRO A 169 -17.39 -0.98 -10.51
CA PRO A 169 -18.02 0.10 -9.77
C PRO A 169 -19.54 0.03 -9.84
N TYR A 170 -20.20 0.43 -8.77
CA TYR A 170 -21.65 0.47 -8.66
C TYR A 170 -22.11 1.92 -8.41
N PRO A 171 -22.16 2.79 -9.42
CA PRO A 171 -22.72 4.12 -9.27
C PRO A 171 -24.23 4.01 -9.00
N LEU A 172 -24.71 4.80 -8.03
CA LEU A 172 -26.12 4.80 -7.61
C LEU A 172 -26.97 5.65 -8.53
N THR A 173 -28.20 5.20 -8.81
CA THR A 173 -29.26 6.06 -9.30
C THR A 173 -29.71 7.04 -8.22
N TRP A 174 -30.56 8.01 -8.56
CA TRP A 174 -31.10 8.96 -7.58
C TRP A 174 -31.98 8.24 -6.54
N ASP A 175 -32.86 7.34 -6.98
CA ASP A 175 -33.75 6.59 -6.11
C ASP A 175 -33.00 5.63 -5.18
N GLU A 176 -31.95 4.97 -5.70
CA GLU A 176 -31.07 4.14 -4.88
C GLU A 176 -30.34 4.97 -3.82
N GLN A 177 -29.87 6.16 -4.18
CA GLN A 177 -29.24 7.07 -3.23
C GLN A 177 -30.21 7.49 -2.14
N ASP A 178 -31.43 7.91 -2.50
CA ASP A 178 -32.42 8.36 -1.53
C ASP A 178 -32.84 7.27 -0.57
N ARG A 179 -33.12 6.07 -1.08
CA ARG A 179 -33.41 4.91 -0.24
C ARG A 179 -32.26 4.61 0.70
N PHE A 180 -31.03 4.67 0.19
CA PHE A 180 -29.85 4.36 0.97
C PHE A 180 -29.58 5.40 2.06
N LEU A 181 -29.70 6.69 1.74
CA LEU A 181 -29.48 7.77 2.71
C LEU A 181 -30.50 7.73 3.85
N LYS A 182 -31.77 7.39 3.57
CA LYS A 182 -32.83 7.22 4.60
C LYS A 182 -32.51 6.11 5.60
N GLU A 183 -31.81 5.07 5.18
CA GLU A 183 -31.44 3.93 6.04
C GLU A 183 -30.14 4.16 6.83
N LEU A 184 -29.37 5.19 6.51
CA LEU A 184 -28.15 5.53 7.23
C LEU A 184 -28.48 6.31 8.51
N PRO A 185 -27.76 6.09 9.63
CA PRO A 185 -27.74 7.03 10.74
C PRO A 185 -27.34 8.43 10.27
N SER A 186 -27.90 9.49 10.88
CA SER A 186 -27.75 10.88 10.44
C SER A 186 -26.29 11.28 10.14
N HIS A 187 -25.36 10.97 11.04
CA HIS A 187 -23.93 11.27 10.87
C HIS A 187 -23.33 10.59 9.62
N LEU A 188 -23.72 9.34 9.32
CA LEU A 188 -23.26 8.65 8.11
C LEU A 188 -23.99 9.13 6.85
N ALA A 189 -25.24 9.52 6.97
CA ALA A 189 -26.01 10.09 5.85
C ALA A 189 -25.42 11.42 5.41
N GLU A 190 -25.08 12.31 6.34
CA GLU A 190 -24.42 13.60 6.09
C GLU A 190 -23.06 13.38 5.41
N MET A 191 -22.23 12.48 5.94
CA MET A 191 -20.93 12.11 5.32
C MET A 191 -21.11 11.52 3.92
N ALA A 192 -22.11 10.66 3.72
CA ALA A 192 -22.39 10.05 2.43
C ALA A 192 -22.88 11.08 1.41
N LEU A 193 -23.75 12.01 1.85
CA LEU A 193 -24.25 13.10 1.02
C LEU A 193 -23.12 14.07 0.61
N PHE A 194 -22.24 14.42 1.54
CA PHE A 194 -21.03 15.18 1.23
C PHE A 194 -20.15 14.45 0.21
N LYS A 195 -19.88 13.17 0.45
CA LYS A 195 -19.00 12.36 -0.40
C LYS A 195 -19.54 12.18 -1.82
N VAL A 196 -20.84 11.98 -1.99
CA VAL A 196 -21.47 11.79 -3.31
C VAL A 196 -21.53 13.10 -4.10
N ASN A 197 -21.32 14.25 -3.44
CA ASN A 197 -21.31 15.59 -4.02
C ASN A 197 -19.92 16.24 -4.15
N THR A 198 -18.85 15.56 -3.67
CA THR A 198 -17.47 16.05 -3.76
C THR A 198 -16.52 15.03 -4.37
N GLY A 199 -16.91 13.75 -4.43
CA GLY A 199 -16.04 12.68 -4.90
C GLY A 199 -14.84 12.39 -4.00
N CYS A 200 -14.86 12.83 -2.75
CA CYS A 200 -13.80 12.57 -1.77
C CYS A 200 -13.59 11.08 -1.50
N ARG A 201 -12.37 10.68 -1.12
CA ARG A 201 -12.09 9.34 -0.61
C ARG A 201 -12.62 9.18 0.82
N ASP A 202 -12.81 7.93 1.26
CA ASP A 202 -13.31 7.62 2.62
C ASP A 202 -12.51 8.34 3.71
N LYS A 203 -11.18 8.22 3.69
CA LYS A 203 -10.29 8.88 4.64
C LYS A 203 -10.26 10.39 4.52
N GLU A 204 -10.48 10.95 3.33
CA GLU A 204 -10.57 12.38 3.11
C GLU A 204 -11.80 12.96 3.82
N VAL A 205 -12.94 12.27 3.78
CA VAL A 205 -14.15 12.67 4.49
C VAL A 205 -14.00 12.51 6.00
N CYS A 206 -13.51 11.34 6.46
CA CYS A 206 -13.38 11.04 7.89
C CYS A 206 -12.37 11.94 8.61
N ASN A 207 -11.37 12.44 7.90
CA ASN A 207 -10.30 13.27 8.45
C ASN A 207 -10.47 14.76 8.13
N LEU A 208 -11.56 15.17 7.48
CA LEU A 208 -11.76 16.56 7.06
C LEU A 208 -11.78 17.48 8.27
N ARG A 209 -10.96 18.54 8.23
CA ARG A 209 -10.74 19.46 9.34
C ARG A 209 -11.12 20.89 8.97
N TRP A 210 -11.55 21.67 9.97
CA TRP A 210 -11.89 23.07 9.78
C TRP A 210 -10.70 23.95 9.41
N ASP A 211 -9.50 23.63 9.91
CA ASP A 211 -8.27 24.37 9.58
C ASP A 211 -7.78 24.18 8.14
N TRP A 212 -8.39 23.29 7.38
CA TRP A 212 -8.15 23.14 5.93
C TRP A 212 -9.13 23.90 5.07
N GLU A 213 -10.08 24.61 5.67
CA GLU A 213 -11.05 25.43 4.95
C GLU A 213 -10.42 26.75 4.53
N CYS A 214 -10.42 27.03 3.26
CA CYS A 214 -9.96 28.29 2.67
C CYS A 214 -11.16 29.06 2.13
N ARG A 215 -11.37 30.27 2.62
CA ARG A 215 -12.41 31.16 2.07
C ARG A 215 -11.98 31.71 0.71
N VAL A 216 -12.94 31.85 -0.20
CA VAL A 216 -12.79 32.47 -1.51
C VAL A 216 -13.79 33.63 -1.55
N PRO A 217 -13.42 34.82 -1.05
CA PRO A 217 -14.33 35.96 -0.92
C PRO A 217 -14.94 36.39 -2.25
N GLU A 218 -14.17 36.28 -3.34
CA GLU A 218 -14.60 36.68 -4.69
C GLU A 218 -15.77 35.82 -5.21
N LEU A 219 -15.98 34.65 -4.66
CA LEU A 219 -17.04 33.70 -5.03
C LEU A 219 -18.06 33.46 -3.91
N ASP A 220 -17.97 34.22 -2.81
CA ASP A 220 -18.77 34.06 -1.58
C ASP A 220 -18.90 32.59 -1.14
N THR A 221 -17.79 31.88 -1.17
CA THR A 221 -17.75 30.45 -0.84
C THR A 221 -16.45 30.06 -0.12
N SER A 222 -16.30 28.77 0.12
CA SER A 222 -15.06 28.17 0.62
C SER A 222 -14.76 26.86 -0.10
N VAL A 223 -13.48 26.48 -0.05
CA VAL A 223 -12.97 25.20 -0.51
C VAL A 223 -12.15 24.56 0.62
N PHE A 224 -11.86 23.26 0.55
CA PHE A 224 -10.90 22.64 1.45
C PHE A 224 -9.64 22.25 0.70
N ILE A 225 -8.47 22.45 1.33
CA ILE A 225 -7.17 21.99 0.82
C ILE A 225 -6.60 21.01 1.83
N ILE A 226 -6.61 19.70 1.48
CA ILE A 226 -6.00 18.67 2.29
C ILE A 226 -4.51 18.63 1.95
N PRO A 227 -3.61 18.73 2.96
CA PRO A 227 -2.17 18.70 2.75
C PRO A 227 -1.68 17.41 2.07
N ALA A 228 -0.66 17.53 1.23
CA ALA A 228 -0.11 16.47 0.38
C ALA A 228 0.29 15.22 1.17
N GLU A 229 0.87 15.40 2.35
CA GLU A 229 1.31 14.31 3.23
C GLU A 229 0.17 13.43 3.74
N LEU A 230 -1.07 13.92 3.71
CA LEU A 230 -2.27 13.17 4.12
C LEU A 230 -3.01 12.54 2.94
N VAL A 231 -2.62 12.89 1.73
CA VAL A 231 -3.25 12.40 0.49
C VAL A 231 -2.45 11.24 -0.10
N LYS A 232 -3.15 10.27 -0.70
CA LYS A 232 -2.53 9.08 -1.32
C LYS A 232 -1.50 9.41 -2.41
N ASN A 233 -1.67 10.53 -3.08
CA ASN A 233 -0.87 10.91 -4.25
C ASN A 233 0.33 11.82 -3.90
N ASN A 234 0.53 12.17 -2.61
CA ASN A 234 1.52 13.16 -2.17
C ASN A 234 1.40 14.52 -2.88
N GLN A 235 0.18 14.96 -3.11
CA GLN A 235 -0.14 16.26 -3.69
C GLN A 235 -1.32 16.84 -2.93
N ASP A 236 -1.35 18.15 -2.71
CA ASP A 236 -2.47 18.83 -2.09
C ASP A 236 -3.78 18.47 -2.79
N ARG A 237 -4.80 18.23 -2.00
CA ARG A 237 -6.12 17.86 -2.50
C ARG A 237 -7.09 19.00 -2.31
N LEU A 238 -7.37 19.74 -3.40
CA LEU A 238 -8.46 20.68 -3.44
C LEU A 238 -9.82 19.94 -3.44
N ILE A 239 -10.70 20.29 -2.52
CA ILE A 239 -12.09 19.85 -2.48
C ILE A 239 -12.97 21.04 -2.78
N VAL A 240 -13.56 21.02 -3.98
CA VAL A 240 -14.58 21.96 -4.39
C VAL A 240 -15.94 21.44 -3.95
N MET A 241 -16.71 22.28 -3.30
CA MET A 241 -18.05 21.95 -2.82
C MET A 241 -19.10 22.52 -3.78
N ASN A 242 -20.03 21.67 -4.20
CA ASN A 242 -21.26 22.15 -4.80
C ASN A 242 -22.23 22.64 -3.70
N ARG A 243 -23.34 23.25 -4.07
CA ARG A 243 -24.34 23.80 -3.13
C ARG A 243 -24.81 22.79 -2.07
N ILE A 244 -24.99 21.50 -2.43
CA ILE A 244 -25.40 20.45 -1.49
C ILE A 244 -24.27 20.12 -0.50
N ALA A 245 -23.05 19.93 -0.98
CA ALA A 245 -21.91 19.66 -0.12
C ALA A 245 -21.64 20.83 0.85
N LYS A 246 -21.80 22.08 0.36
CA LYS A 246 -21.67 23.28 1.20
C LYS A 246 -22.73 23.31 2.30
N SER A 247 -23.99 23.06 1.99
CA SER A 247 -25.06 23.03 3.00
C SER A 247 -24.83 21.94 4.07
N VAL A 248 -24.27 20.78 3.66
CA VAL A 248 -23.90 19.72 4.60
C VAL A 248 -22.78 20.20 5.53
N VAL A 249 -21.74 20.83 5.02
CA VAL A 249 -20.63 21.37 5.83
C VAL A 249 -21.13 22.44 6.79
N ASP A 250 -21.93 23.38 6.30
CA ASP A 250 -22.49 24.44 7.13
C ASP A 250 -23.34 23.88 8.29
N ALA A 251 -24.08 22.81 8.07
CA ALA A 251 -24.83 22.10 9.11
C ALA A 251 -23.93 21.36 10.14
N GLN A 252 -22.65 21.20 9.89
CA GLN A 252 -21.69 20.62 10.86
C GLN A 252 -21.03 21.69 11.74
N ARG A 253 -21.15 22.99 11.41
CA ARG A 253 -20.50 24.05 12.18
C ARG A 253 -20.92 24.00 13.65
N GLY A 254 -19.96 24.13 14.55
CA GLY A 254 -20.17 24.07 15.99
C GLY A 254 -20.31 22.67 16.61
N LYS A 255 -20.47 21.60 15.82
CA LYS A 255 -20.60 20.23 16.35
C LYS A 255 -19.28 19.66 16.87
N HIS A 256 -18.15 20.06 16.31
CA HIS A 256 -16.83 19.64 16.76
C HIS A 256 -15.77 20.72 16.45
N ARG A 257 -14.81 20.90 17.38
CA ARG A 257 -13.80 21.98 17.28
C ARG A 257 -12.82 21.78 16.11
N THR A 258 -12.45 20.54 15.81
CA THR A 258 -11.37 20.24 14.87
C THR A 258 -11.88 19.60 13.56
N PHE A 259 -12.77 18.60 13.66
CA PHE A 259 -13.22 17.81 12.52
C PHE A 259 -14.58 18.30 12.01
N VAL A 260 -14.72 18.35 10.69
CA VAL A 260 -16.01 18.67 10.05
C VAL A 260 -17.03 17.57 10.37
N PHE A 261 -16.62 16.30 10.27
CA PHE A 261 -17.47 15.17 10.60
C PHE A 261 -16.96 14.44 11.84
N SER A 262 -17.85 14.30 12.82
CA SER A 262 -17.56 13.58 14.06
C SER A 262 -18.75 12.73 14.49
N TYR A 263 -18.51 11.75 15.34
CA TYR A 263 -19.54 10.93 15.96
C TYR A 263 -19.25 10.79 17.45
N GLN A 264 -20.22 11.16 18.31
CA GLN A 264 -20.05 11.18 19.78
C GLN A 264 -18.80 11.95 20.24
N GLY A 265 -18.56 13.12 19.64
CA GLY A 265 -17.40 13.95 19.95
C GLY A 265 -16.04 13.38 19.52
N LYS A 266 -16.00 12.33 18.69
CA LYS A 266 -14.76 11.70 18.24
C LYS A 266 -14.68 11.66 16.72
N GLN A 267 -13.46 11.70 16.22
CA GLN A 267 -13.16 11.47 14.81
C GLN A 267 -13.62 10.07 14.38
N MET A 268 -14.16 9.97 13.18
CA MET A 268 -14.51 8.68 12.57
C MET A 268 -13.32 8.08 11.83
N ASP A 269 -13.04 6.80 12.08
CA ASP A 269 -11.97 6.09 11.35
C ASP A 269 -12.37 5.74 9.91
N ARG A 270 -13.62 5.33 9.70
CA ARG A 270 -14.17 4.92 8.39
C ARG A 270 -15.70 4.98 8.36
N MET A 271 -16.25 5.27 7.19
CA MET A 271 -17.69 5.21 6.96
C MET A 271 -18.21 3.77 6.82
N GLY A 272 -17.41 2.86 6.24
CA GLY A 272 -17.76 1.47 5.95
C GLY A 272 -17.83 0.55 7.18
N ASN A 273 -18.48 0.98 8.25
CA ASN A 273 -18.65 0.27 9.52
C ASN A 273 -19.89 -0.65 9.53
N SER A 274 -20.23 -1.21 10.70
CA SER A 274 -21.39 -2.10 10.87
C SER A 274 -22.73 -1.40 10.57
N ALA A 275 -22.85 -0.10 10.90
CA ALA A 275 -24.06 0.68 10.61
C ALA A 275 -24.25 0.84 9.09
N TRP A 276 -23.19 1.13 8.33
CA TRP A 276 -23.19 1.13 6.87
C TRP A 276 -23.62 -0.24 6.31
N GLN A 277 -23.08 -1.34 6.85
CA GLN A 277 -23.42 -2.69 6.40
C GLN A 277 -24.89 -3.02 6.63
N ARG A 278 -25.48 -2.60 7.77
CA ARG A 278 -26.91 -2.79 8.05
C ARG A 278 -27.78 -1.92 7.14
N ALA A 279 -27.43 -0.63 6.96
CA ALA A 279 -28.18 0.29 6.12
C ALA A 279 -28.27 -0.19 4.67
N ARG A 280 -27.17 -0.61 4.05
CA ARG A 280 -27.20 -1.10 2.67
C ARG A 280 -28.03 -2.38 2.50
N LYS A 281 -28.16 -3.22 3.54
CA LYS A 281 -29.06 -4.39 3.51
C LYS A 281 -30.51 -3.96 3.54
N ARG A 282 -30.89 -3.03 4.45
CA ARG A 282 -32.25 -2.51 4.55
C ARG A 282 -32.69 -1.75 3.29
N ALA A 283 -31.77 -1.00 2.69
CA ALA A 283 -32.00 -0.33 1.42
C ALA A 283 -32.06 -1.25 0.20
N GLU A 284 -31.88 -2.57 0.39
CA GLU A 284 -31.77 -3.58 -0.70
C GLU A 284 -30.60 -3.33 -1.67
N LEU A 285 -29.53 -2.72 -1.15
CA LEU A 285 -28.32 -2.38 -1.90
C LEU A 285 -27.06 -3.08 -1.33
N PRO A 286 -27.07 -4.41 -1.13
CA PRO A 286 -26.01 -5.12 -0.42
C PRO A 286 -24.63 -4.99 -1.08
N MET A 287 -24.60 -4.57 -2.35
CA MET A 287 -23.35 -4.42 -3.11
C MET A 287 -22.71 -3.03 -3.00
N VAL A 288 -23.45 -2.03 -2.49
CA VAL A 288 -22.95 -0.65 -2.41
C VAL A 288 -21.79 -0.53 -1.42
N ARG A 289 -20.67 0.02 -1.85
CA ARG A 289 -19.50 0.34 -1.03
C ARG A 289 -19.37 1.85 -0.88
N VAL A 290 -18.70 2.27 0.17
CA VAL A 290 -18.38 3.70 0.39
C VAL A 290 -17.71 4.33 -0.83
N HIS A 291 -16.84 3.59 -1.53
CA HIS A 291 -16.15 4.11 -2.72
C HIS A 291 -17.05 4.30 -3.94
N ASP A 292 -18.20 3.63 -3.98
CA ASP A 292 -19.15 3.77 -5.09
C ASP A 292 -19.81 5.16 -5.12
N LEU A 293 -19.87 5.87 -3.97
CA LEU A 293 -20.33 7.27 -3.92
C LEU A 293 -19.41 8.19 -4.76
N LYS A 294 -18.09 7.97 -4.69
CA LYS A 294 -17.13 8.68 -5.56
C LYS A 294 -17.35 8.35 -7.03
N HIS A 295 -17.61 7.08 -7.35
CA HIS A 295 -17.95 6.68 -8.72
C HIS A 295 -19.26 7.29 -9.19
N THR A 296 -20.25 7.42 -8.29
CA THR A 296 -21.53 8.09 -8.58
C THR A 296 -21.30 9.55 -8.98
N PHE A 297 -20.51 10.30 -8.18
CA PHE A 297 -20.17 11.67 -8.50
C PHE A 297 -19.47 11.79 -9.87
N GLY A 298 -18.43 10.99 -10.11
CA GLY A 298 -17.71 11.03 -11.38
C GLY A 298 -18.56 10.65 -12.59
N ARG A 299 -19.55 9.75 -12.43
CA ARG A 299 -20.51 9.41 -13.49
C ARG A 299 -21.48 10.53 -13.75
N ARG A 300 -21.98 11.19 -12.69
CA ARG A 300 -22.88 12.34 -12.82
C ARG A 300 -22.18 13.53 -13.49
N LEU A 301 -20.95 13.85 -13.12
CA LEU A 301 -20.14 14.85 -13.81
C LEU A 301 -20.01 14.55 -15.32
N ARG A 302 -19.76 13.28 -15.66
CA ARG A 302 -19.66 12.87 -17.07
C ARG A 302 -21.00 13.01 -17.79
N ALA A 303 -22.10 12.60 -17.17
CA ALA A 303 -23.45 12.73 -17.72
C ALA A 303 -23.86 14.20 -17.89
N ALA A 304 -23.39 15.09 -17.01
CA ALA A 304 -23.60 16.52 -17.07
C ALA A 304 -22.70 17.25 -18.08
N GLY A 305 -21.89 16.52 -18.89
CA GLY A 305 -21.03 17.11 -19.91
C GLY A 305 -19.82 17.87 -19.36
N VAL A 306 -19.44 17.64 -18.08
CA VAL A 306 -18.23 18.27 -17.50
C VAL A 306 -16.98 17.77 -18.22
N SER A 307 -16.05 18.66 -18.53
CA SER A 307 -14.81 18.35 -19.24
C SER A 307 -14.00 17.25 -18.54
N PHE A 308 -13.13 16.58 -19.27
CA PHE A 308 -12.30 15.53 -18.68
C PHE A 308 -11.35 16.10 -17.62
N GLU A 309 -10.77 17.26 -17.89
CA GLU A 309 -9.85 17.99 -17.03
C GLU A 309 -10.54 18.41 -15.73
N ASP A 310 -11.67 19.09 -15.80
CA ASP A 310 -12.43 19.51 -14.62
C ASP A 310 -12.87 18.29 -13.78
N ARG A 311 -13.21 17.17 -14.42
CA ARG A 311 -13.51 15.93 -13.71
C ARG A 311 -12.29 15.33 -12.99
N GLN A 312 -11.10 15.42 -13.58
CA GLN A 312 -9.87 14.98 -12.91
C GLN A 312 -9.60 15.83 -11.67
N ASP A 313 -9.74 17.14 -11.76
CA ASP A 313 -9.54 18.07 -10.65
C ASP A 313 -10.58 17.85 -9.56
N LEU A 314 -11.86 17.82 -9.89
CA LEU A 314 -12.95 17.55 -8.94
C LEU A 314 -12.81 16.20 -8.25
N LEU A 315 -12.36 15.16 -8.95
CA LEU A 315 -12.15 13.84 -8.39
C LEU A 315 -10.80 13.66 -7.68
N GLY A 316 -9.85 14.60 -7.81
CA GLY A 316 -8.49 14.49 -7.28
C GLY A 316 -7.76 13.27 -7.85
N HIS A 317 -7.86 13.07 -9.15
CA HIS A 317 -7.00 12.16 -9.87
C HIS A 317 -5.65 12.85 -10.13
N LYS A 318 -4.58 12.07 -10.21
CA LYS A 318 -3.25 12.62 -10.51
C LYS A 318 -3.31 13.29 -11.90
N SER A 319 -3.16 14.61 -11.92
CA SER A 319 -3.03 15.41 -13.14
C SER A 319 -1.59 15.92 -13.24
N SER A 320 -1.02 15.92 -14.42
CA SER A 320 0.28 16.55 -14.69
C SER A 320 0.23 18.08 -14.59
N ARG A 321 -0.99 18.64 -14.52
CA ARG A 321 -1.25 20.08 -14.50
C ARG A 321 -1.63 20.63 -13.12
N MET A 322 -1.48 19.85 -12.04
CA MET A 322 -1.87 20.32 -10.71
C MET A 322 -0.91 21.42 -10.25
N THR A 323 -1.25 22.65 -10.60
CA THR A 323 -0.73 23.83 -9.94
C THR A 323 -1.46 24.00 -8.62
N THR A 324 -0.73 24.25 -7.54
CA THR A 324 -1.28 24.58 -6.22
C THR A 324 -1.98 25.94 -6.20
N HIS A 325 -1.95 26.66 -7.31
CA HIS A 325 -2.52 27.99 -7.47
C HIS A 325 -3.68 27.95 -8.45
N TYR A 326 -4.89 28.05 -7.93
CA TYR A 326 -6.08 28.26 -8.73
C TYR A 326 -6.44 29.75 -8.71
N SER A 327 -6.73 30.32 -9.86
CA SER A 327 -7.35 31.64 -9.93
C SER A 327 -8.83 31.57 -9.53
N ALA A 328 -9.40 32.68 -9.07
CA ALA A 328 -10.82 32.72 -8.72
C ALA A 328 -11.74 32.33 -9.90
N PRO A 329 -11.49 32.73 -11.18
CA PRO A 329 -12.25 32.25 -12.34
C PRO A 329 -12.17 30.72 -12.54
N GLU A 330 -11.00 30.08 -12.30
CA GLU A 330 -10.86 28.62 -12.41
C GLU A 330 -11.65 27.91 -11.31
N LEU A 331 -11.61 28.41 -10.08
CA LEU A 331 -12.43 27.89 -8.98
C LEU A 331 -13.92 28.08 -9.28
N GLY A 332 -14.32 29.23 -9.80
CA GLY A 332 -15.70 29.51 -10.22
C GLY A 332 -16.18 28.47 -11.23
N ARG A 333 -15.39 28.19 -12.26
CA ARG A 333 -15.69 27.17 -13.29
C ARG A 333 -15.83 25.77 -12.67
N LEU A 334 -14.96 25.41 -11.74
CA LEU A 334 -15.04 24.10 -11.06
C LEU A 334 -16.27 23.99 -10.15
N ILE A 335 -16.66 25.07 -9.47
CA ILE A 335 -17.88 25.14 -8.65
C ILE A 335 -19.11 24.99 -9.54
N GLU A 336 -19.18 25.70 -10.66
CA GLU A 336 -20.25 25.58 -11.64
C GLU A 336 -20.35 24.15 -12.19
N ALA A 337 -19.21 23.56 -12.57
CA ALA A 337 -19.13 22.18 -13.03
C ALA A 337 -19.63 21.20 -11.96
N ALA A 338 -19.24 21.40 -10.69
CA ALA A 338 -19.71 20.59 -9.57
C ALA A 338 -21.22 20.79 -9.29
N ASN A 339 -21.76 21.98 -9.51
CA ASN A 339 -23.19 22.26 -9.32
C ASN A 339 -24.08 21.58 -10.36
N LYS A 340 -23.57 21.31 -11.57
CA LYS A 340 -24.33 20.59 -12.62
C LYS A 340 -24.84 19.21 -12.18
N VAL A 341 -24.25 18.61 -11.16
CA VAL A 341 -24.67 17.30 -10.63
C VAL A 341 -25.69 17.38 -9.50
N CYS A 342 -26.04 18.59 -9.03
CA CYS A 342 -27.05 18.80 -8.00
C CYS A 342 -28.49 18.72 -8.53
N GLU A 343 -28.67 18.88 -9.82
CA GLU A 343 -29.95 18.97 -10.45
C GLU A 343 -30.48 17.56 -10.74
N ARG A 344 -31.60 17.20 -10.10
CA ARG A 344 -32.49 16.14 -10.60
C ARG A 344 -33.12 16.70 -11.86
N GLY A 345 -32.47 16.48 -13.03
CA GLY A 345 -32.77 17.21 -14.21
C GLY A 345 -34.16 17.04 -14.71
N GLY A 346 -34.82 17.92 -15.32
CA GLY A 346 -35.69 17.77 -16.49
C GLY A 346 -34.98 16.87 -17.53
N GLU A 347 -35.49 16.36 -18.48
CA GLU A 347 -35.02 15.70 -19.73
C GLU A 347 -33.62 14.99 -19.76
N ARG A 348 -32.83 14.98 -18.69
CA ARG A 348 -31.55 14.25 -18.66
C ARG A 348 -31.79 12.81 -18.24
N PRO A 349 -31.39 11.82 -19.06
CA PRO A 349 -31.60 10.44 -18.73
C PRO A 349 -30.91 10.11 -17.41
N ASP A 350 -31.64 9.47 -16.49
CA ASP A 350 -31.08 8.87 -15.28
C ASP A 350 -29.93 7.96 -15.66
N LEU A 351 -28.95 7.78 -14.76
CA LEU A 351 -27.80 6.93 -15.04
C LEU A 351 -28.25 5.51 -15.36
N VAL A 352 -28.39 5.19 -16.65
CA VAL A 352 -28.62 3.82 -17.08
C VAL A 352 -27.30 3.05 -16.91
N VAL A 353 -27.18 2.28 -15.84
CA VAL A 353 -26.06 1.38 -15.65
C VAL A 353 -26.38 0.08 -16.38
N LEU A 354 -25.76 -0.16 -17.53
CA LEU A 354 -25.82 -1.43 -18.20
C LEU A 354 -25.11 -2.49 -17.35
N ARG A 355 -25.88 -3.22 -16.55
CA ARG A 355 -25.38 -4.29 -15.68
C ARG A 355 -25.53 -5.61 -16.43
N LYS A 356 -24.43 -6.16 -16.88
CA LYS A 356 -24.48 -7.48 -17.57
C LYS A 356 -24.89 -8.65 -16.67
N PHE A 357 -24.63 -8.59 -15.35
CA PHE A 357 -25.02 -9.65 -14.39
C PHE A 357 -25.02 -9.11 -12.95
N ALA A 358 -25.91 -9.62 -12.12
CA ALA A 358 -25.80 -9.47 -10.67
C ALA A 358 -24.54 -10.21 -10.17
N PRO A 359 -23.61 -9.58 -9.44
CA PRO A 359 -22.42 -10.26 -8.99
C PRO A 359 -22.77 -11.31 -7.94
N LYS A 360 -22.27 -12.55 -8.12
CA LYS A 360 -22.33 -13.62 -7.13
C LYS A 360 -21.77 -13.11 -5.78
N LYS A 361 -22.31 -13.63 -4.67
CA LYS A 361 -21.93 -13.25 -3.30
C LYS A 361 -20.40 -13.10 -3.16
N LEU A 362 -19.94 -11.93 -2.68
CA LEU A 362 -18.55 -11.71 -2.36
C LEU A 362 -18.14 -12.54 -1.13
N PRO A 363 -16.98 -13.19 -1.14
CA PRO A 363 -16.43 -13.81 0.06
C PRO A 363 -16.26 -12.74 1.15
N GLN A 364 -16.67 -13.07 2.38
CA GLN A 364 -16.51 -12.19 3.53
C GLN A 364 -15.01 -12.09 3.86
N ASN A 365 -14.48 -10.88 3.88
CA ASN A 365 -13.10 -10.65 4.30
C ASN A 365 -12.95 -10.97 5.79
N PRO A 366 -12.04 -11.85 6.21
CA PRO A 366 -11.81 -12.10 7.63
C PRO A 366 -11.44 -10.80 8.34
N ARG A 367 -11.97 -10.61 9.55
CA ARG A 367 -11.77 -9.41 10.37
C ARG A 367 -10.28 -9.17 10.57
N LYS A 368 -9.78 -8.02 10.17
CA LYS A 368 -8.43 -7.55 10.53
C LYS A 368 -8.42 -7.24 12.03
N GLY A 369 -7.71 -8.04 12.81
CA GLY A 369 -7.42 -7.76 14.21
C GLY A 369 -6.70 -6.41 14.37
N LYS A 370 -6.86 -5.77 15.54
CA LYS A 370 -6.06 -4.59 15.91
C LYS A 370 -4.59 -5.02 15.98
N PHE A 371 -3.72 -4.26 15.33
CA PHE A 371 -2.30 -4.56 15.21
C PHE A 371 -1.50 -3.47 15.93
N ASP A 372 -0.63 -3.90 16.83
CA ASP A 372 0.36 -3.03 17.46
C ASP A 372 1.66 -3.08 16.65
N ILE A 373 2.20 -1.90 16.32
CA ILE A 373 3.39 -1.77 15.48
C ILE A 373 4.67 -1.91 16.32
N SER A 374 4.58 -1.71 17.64
CA SER A 374 5.72 -1.71 18.56
C SER A 374 6.42 -3.08 18.70
N GLU A 375 5.76 -4.17 18.32
CA GLU A 375 6.32 -5.53 18.37
C GLU A 375 7.13 -5.94 17.12
N PHE A 376 7.35 -5.02 16.16
CA PHE A 376 7.96 -5.35 14.87
C PHE A 376 9.33 -4.73 14.68
N THR A 377 10.33 -5.39 15.26
CA THR A 377 11.74 -5.22 14.89
C THR A 377 12.17 -6.36 13.94
N ALA A 378 13.28 -6.15 13.21
CA ALA A 378 13.92 -7.21 12.42
C ALA A 378 14.11 -8.51 13.20
N LYS A 379 14.25 -8.42 14.54
CA LYS A 379 14.34 -9.53 15.46
C LYS A 379 13.07 -10.41 15.48
N SER A 380 11.87 -9.81 15.39
CA SER A 380 10.61 -10.57 15.39
C SER A 380 10.33 -11.31 14.08
N LEU A 381 10.94 -10.92 12.97
CA LEU A 381 10.89 -11.66 11.70
C LEU A 381 11.82 -12.88 11.73
N LYS A 382 12.95 -12.81 12.44
CA LYS A 382 13.87 -13.94 12.64
C LYS A 382 13.23 -15.04 13.50
N ASP A 383 12.46 -14.64 14.52
CA ASP A 383 11.76 -15.57 15.44
C ASP A 383 10.56 -16.27 14.78
N MET A 384 10.18 -15.89 13.56
CA MET A 384 9.06 -16.46 12.78
C MET A 384 9.50 -17.49 11.74
N ALA A 385 10.79 -17.73 11.57
CA ALA A 385 11.27 -18.85 10.78
C ALA A 385 10.88 -20.18 11.48
N PRO A 386 10.41 -21.20 10.76
CA PRO A 386 10.13 -22.50 11.37
C PRO A 386 11.42 -23.07 11.98
N PRO A 387 11.36 -23.80 13.13
CA PRO A 387 12.52 -24.47 13.65
C PRO A 387 13.06 -25.44 12.59
N ALA A 388 14.36 -25.39 12.37
CA ALA A 388 15.06 -26.29 11.45
C ALA A 388 14.70 -27.74 11.81
N GLY A 389 14.02 -28.46 10.89
CA GLY A 389 13.74 -29.89 11.11
C GLY A 389 12.37 -30.42 10.74
N LEU A 390 11.64 -29.80 9.82
CA LEU A 390 10.49 -30.48 9.18
C LEU A 390 10.86 -30.80 7.73
N GLU A 391 11.28 -32.04 7.51
CA GLU A 391 11.42 -32.61 6.16
C GLU A 391 10.09 -32.53 5.42
N PRO A 392 10.08 -32.19 4.11
CA PRO A 392 8.87 -32.21 3.31
C PRO A 392 8.41 -33.67 3.18
N ALA A 393 7.21 -33.97 3.66
CA ALA A 393 6.56 -35.24 3.45
C ALA A 393 6.50 -35.54 1.94
N THR A 394 7.31 -36.47 1.50
CA THR A 394 7.21 -37.14 0.19
C THR A 394 5.92 -37.96 0.17
N ARG A 395 4.96 -37.51 -0.61
CA ARG A 395 3.99 -38.32 -1.38
C ARG A 395 3.30 -37.48 -2.44
#